data_2bdb9314521189939efb5cb7158c48bf
#
_entry.id   2bdb9314521189939efb5cb7158c48bf
#
_cell.length_a   1.000
_cell.length_b   1.000
_cell.length_c   1.000
_cell.angle_alpha   90.00
_cell.angle_beta   90.00
_cell.angle_gamma   90.00
#
_symmetry.space_group_name_H-M   'P 1'
#
loop_
_entity.id
_entity.type
_entity.pdbx_description
1 polymer ?
#
loop_
_entity_poly.entity_id
_entity_poly.type
_entity_poly.pdbx_seq_one_letter_code
_entity_poly.pdbx_strand_id
1 'polypeptide(L)'
;MKSNKPFYKKTLFIVAASAVVLICGGWGFSRYNRMAKFRSQQEGRAVKVVRRDVKRDLLLTGKVLPASSIAVYSPVSGQLRQILVSEGQRVKENEILFAVQQDTSGQKELEARQSEVQRTRLELQAAEENLERRKIVKDLFSQTENEKAENDYQRAKLAFDAARQQLTLLEDTLGLAATKNGRKQVTANSSKSARLSMIYMKAPKQGVVTFLNKAVGESVMATTESAESTGREVLIISDTDKMMVRSRILESDLAVVKVGQAVQIKLDAFPNKPYQGVVSRISQQGVEDKAGGYTYFVTDMLIKNPDLDVRAQMNASIELLVAEHKNVLALPANAVATLAGHSVVELPRNSPSEPPHYKSIRTGLTTDLWIEILNDDMNEGTEVLEIDFAKLDLARLADGTLSETTRKHEPSSTSKE
;
A
#
# COMPACT_ATOMS: atom_id res chain seq x y z
N MET A 1 -18.85 -72.91 89.87
CA MET A 1 -17.93 -71.98 89.19
C MET A 1 -18.48 -71.71 87.79
N LYS A 2 -19.08 -70.56 87.57
CA LYS A 2 -19.67 -70.14 86.29
C LYS A 2 -18.57 -69.35 85.53
N SER A 3 -18.19 -69.88 84.36
CA SER A 3 -17.24 -69.21 83.43
C SER A 3 -17.88 -67.98 82.82
N ASN A 4 -17.33 -66.82 83.11
CA ASN A 4 -17.66 -65.56 82.46
C ASN A 4 -16.99 -65.57 81.02
N LYS A 5 -17.76 -65.77 79.97
CA LYS A 5 -17.28 -65.54 78.60
C LYS A 5 -17.19 -64.04 78.31
N PRO A 6 -16.15 -63.54 77.74
CA PRO A 6 -15.96 -62.08 77.61
C PRO A 6 -16.86 -61.48 76.56
N PHE A 7 -17.79 -60.63 77.04
CA PHE A 7 -18.68 -59.77 76.23
C PHE A 7 -17.89 -58.80 75.32
N TYR A 8 -16.63 -58.66 75.61
CA TYR A 8 -15.68 -57.72 74.92
C TYR A 8 -15.39 -58.03 73.46
N LYS A 9 -15.42 -59.31 73.05
CA LYS A 9 -15.15 -59.69 71.64
C LYS A 9 -16.26 -59.29 70.66
N LYS A 10 -17.54 -59.25 71.15
CA LYS A 10 -18.65 -58.84 70.24
C LYS A 10 -18.72 -57.33 70.03
N THR A 11 -18.43 -56.55 71.06
CA THR A 11 -18.36 -55.07 70.89
C THR A 11 -17.20 -54.62 70.10
N LEU A 12 -16.01 -55.28 70.13
CA LEU A 12 -14.88 -54.98 69.33
C LEU A 12 -15.13 -55.30 67.85
N PHE A 13 -15.89 -56.36 67.54
CA PHE A 13 -16.24 -56.74 66.16
C PHE A 13 -17.25 -55.76 65.57
N ILE A 14 -18.19 -55.24 66.33
CA ILE A 14 -19.18 -54.25 65.89
C ILE A 14 -18.48 -52.91 65.58
N VAL A 15 -17.53 -52.51 66.41
CA VAL A 15 -16.76 -51.27 66.26
C VAL A 15 -15.84 -51.38 65.04
N ALA A 16 -15.20 -52.54 64.87
CA ALA A 16 -14.38 -52.79 63.67
C ALA A 16 -15.20 -52.81 62.37
N ALA A 17 -16.41 -53.43 62.39
CA ALA A 17 -17.31 -53.46 61.25
C ALA A 17 -17.85 -52.06 60.89
N SER A 18 -18.23 -51.23 61.88
CA SER A 18 -18.67 -49.83 61.68
C SER A 18 -17.53 -48.94 61.15
N ALA A 19 -16.28 -49.13 61.61
CA ALA A 19 -15.12 -48.44 61.10
C ALA A 19 -14.84 -48.76 59.63
N VAL A 20 -14.95 -50.05 59.25
CA VAL A 20 -14.82 -50.47 57.85
C VAL A 20 -15.92 -49.86 56.97
N VAL A 21 -17.16 -49.84 57.42
CA VAL A 21 -18.29 -49.18 56.69
C VAL A 21 -18.05 -47.68 56.51
N LEU A 22 -17.56 -47.00 57.53
CA LEU A 22 -17.23 -45.58 57.44
C LEU A 22 -16.05 -45.28 56.50
N ILE A 23 -15.02 -46.14 56.53
CA ILE A 23 -13.86 -46.05 55.65
C ILE A 23 -14.28 -46.30 54.18
N CYS A 24 -15.06 -47.37 53.92
CA CYS A 24 -15.58 -47.69 52.59
C CYS A 24 -16.54 -46.62 52.08
N GLY A 25 -17.43 -46.12 52.96
CA GLY A 25 -18.35 -45.03 52.66
C GLY A 25 -17.62 -43.71 52.33
N GLY A 26 -16.62 -43.35 53.15
CA GLY A 26 -15.77 -42.17 52.89
C GLY A 26 -14.93 -42.31 51.60
N TRP A 27 -14.42 -43.50 51.33
CA TRP A 27 -13.68 -43.76 50.09
C TRP A 27 -14.59 -43.73 48.86
N GLY A 28 -15.80 -44.31 48.96
CA GLY A 28 -16.80 -44.28 47.90
C GLY A 28 -17.28 -42.85 47.61
N PHE A 29 -17.55 -42.06 48.68
CA PHE A 29 -17.95 -40.65 48.55
C PHE A 29 -16.81 -39.77 47.95
N SER A 30 -15.57 -39.99 48.38
CA SER A 30 -14.42 -39.28 47.79
C SER A 30 -14.24 -39.59 46.34
N ARG A 31 -14.44 -40.85 45.93
CA ARG A 31 -14.36 -41.31 44.54
C ARG A 31 -15.51 -40.72 43.71
N TYR A 32 -16.73 -40.70 44.24
CA TYR A 32 -17.89 -40.08 43.60
C TYR A 32 -17.69 -38.60 43.37
N ASN A 33 -17.23 -37.84 44.39
CA ASN A 33 -16.96 -36.42 44.25
C ASN A 33 -15.84 -36.13 43.25
N ARG A 34 -14.79 -36.99 43.16
CA ARG A 34 -13.74 -36.85 42.15
C ARG A 34 -14.28 -37.06 40.73
N MET A 35 -15.14 -38.07 40.53
CA MET A 35 -15.81 -38.34 39.25
C MET A 35 -16.76 -37.20 38.88
N ALA A 36 -17.56 -36.69 39.80
CA ALA A 36 -18.46 -35.57 39.57
C ALA A 36 -17.71 -34.30 39.11
N LYS A 37 -16.64 -33.92 39.83
CA LYS A 37 -15.77 -32.81 39.45
C LYS A 37 -15.12 -33.01 38.08
N PHE A 38 -14.69 -34.23 37.76
CA PHE A 38 -14.10 -34.54 36.47
C PHE A 38 -15.11 -34.39 35.34
N ARG A 39 -16.33 -34.92 35.50
CA ARG A 39 -17.41 -34.74 34.53
C ARG A 39 -17.75 -33.28 34.29
N SER A 40 -17.94 -32.52 35.34
CA SER A 40 -18.25 -31.08 35.23
C SER A 40 -17.13 -30.30 34.55
N GLN A 41 -15.88 -30.70 34.75
CA GLN A 41 -14.70 -30.09 34.12
C GLN A 41 -14.59 -30.44 32.63
N GLN A 42 -15.03 -31.64 32.23
CA GLN A 42 -15.12 -32.03 30.83
C GLN A 42 -16.31 -31.36 30.10
N GLU A 43 -17.47 -31.35 30.75
CA GLU A 43 -18.68 -30.69 30.20
C GLU A 43 -18.42 -29.20 29.89
N GLY A 44 -17.65 -28.51 30.77
CA GLY A 44 -17.23 -27.12 30.54
C GLY A 44 -16.23 -26.90 29.40
N ARG A 45 -15.63 -28.01 28.88
CA ARG A 45 -14.67 -27.98 27.75
C ARG A 45 -15.17 -28.71 26.51
N ALA A 46 -16.34 -29.33 26.58
CA ALA A 46 -16.88 -30.10 25.50
C ALA A 46 -17.48 -29.17 24.42
N VAL A 47 -17.02 -29.35 23.21
CA VAL A 47 -17.54 -28.71 22.00
C VAL A 47 -18.01 -29.77 21.03
N LYS A 48 -18.99 -29.44 20.19
CA LYS A 48 -19.57 -30.40 19.23
C LYS A 48 -19.15 -30.06 17.81
N VAL A 49 -18.93 -31.08 17.01
CA VAL A 49 -18.84 -30.93 15.56
C VAL A 49 -20.18 -30.44 15.03
N VAL A 50 -20.15 -29.33 14.33
CA VAL A 50 -21.37 -28.71 13.75
C VAL A 50 -21.22 -28.50 12.26
N ARG A 51 -22.35 -28.56 11.53
CA ARG A 51 -22.36 -28.14 10.13
C ARG A 51 -22.53 -26.63 10.05
N ARG A 52 -21.63 -25.98 9.35
CA ARG A 52 -21.71 -24.53 9.12
C ARG A 52 -20.93 -24.11 7.89
N ASP A 53 -21.14 -22.88 7.48
CA ASP A 53 -20.31 -22.24 6.47
C ASP A 53 -19.00 -21.79 7.13
N VAL A 54 -17.88 -22.17 6.54
CA VAL A 54 -16.54 -21.73 6.94
C VAL A 54 -16.04 -20.78 5.87
N LYS A 55 -15.74 -19.53 6.26
CA LYS A 55 -15.26 -18.46 5.38
C LYS A 55 -13.91 -18.00 5.84
N ARG A 56 -12.99 -17.90 4.90
CA ARG A 56 -11.69 -17.29 5.14
C ARG A 56 -11.66 -15.94 4.46
N ASP A 57 -11.64 -14.90 5.26
CA ASP A 57 -11.53 -13.52 4.80
C ASP A 57 -10.09 -13.02 5.02
N LEU A 58 -9.57 -12.33 4.03
CA LEU A 58 -8.31 -11.58 4.15
C LEU A 58 -8.66 -10.14 4.49
N LEU A 59 -8.19 -9.69 5.66
CA LEU A 59 -8.39 -8.32 6.13
C LEU A 59 -7.19 -7.47 5.69
N LEU A 60 -7.46 -6.43 4.92
CA LEU A 60 -6.45 -5.50 4.41
C LEU A 60 -6.82 -4.08 4.83
N THR A 61 -5.81 -3.24 4.95
CA THR A 61 -5.99 -1.80 5.11
C THR A 61 -5.53 -1.07 3.86
N GLY A 62 -6.17 0.05 3.56
CA GLY A 62 -5.83 0.83 2.39
C GLY A 62 -6.23 2.29 2.50
N LYS A 63 -5.86 3.05 1.49
CA LYS A 63 -6.27 4.45 1.33
C LYS A 63 -7.10 4.63 0.09
N VAL A 64 -8.14 5.43 0.23
CA VAL A 64 -8.99 5.83 -0.88
C VAL A 64 -8.27 6.83 -1.75
N LEU A 65 -8.26 6.60 -3.05
CA LEU A 65 -7.71 7.48 -4.07
C LEU A 65 -8.73 7.63 -5.21
N PRO A 66 -8.75 8.77 -5.91
CA PRO A 66 -9.53 8.87 -7.13
C PRO A 66 -8.99 7.93 -8.20
N ALA A 67 -9.87 7.38 -9.03
CA ALA A 67 -9.47 6.44 -10.09
C ALA A 67 -8.56 7.10 -11.14
N SER A 68 -8.70 8.40 -11.33
CA SER A 68 -7.86 9.21 -12.23
C SER A 68 -7.67 10.59 -11.62
N SER A 69 -6.45 11.08 -11.61
CA SER A 69 -6.10 12.44 -11.22
C SER A 69 -5.10 13.03 -12.19
N ILE A 70 -5.23 14.30 -12.48
CA ILE A 70 -4.36 15.05 -13.37
C ILE A 70 -3.86 16.27 -12.60
N ALA A 71 -2.55 16.38 -12.45
CA ALA A 71 -1.91 17.56 -11.93
C ALA A 71 -1.84 18.63 -13.03
N VAL A 72 -2.25 19.83 -12.72
CA VAL A 72 -2.26 20.96 -13.64
C VAL A 72 -1.12 21.90 -13.26
N TYR A 73 -0.24 22.12 -14.22
CA TYR A 73 0.96 22.94 -14.08
C TYR A 73 0.81 24.25 -14.86
N SER A 74 1.67 25.22 -14.56
CA SER A 74 1.78 26.42 -15.39
C SER A 74 2.65 26.15 -16.62
N PRO A 75 2.21 26.53 -17.83
CA PRO A 75 3.00 26.41 -19.05
C PRO A 75 4.10 27.47 -19.13
N VAL A 76 4.04 28.51 -18.29
CA VAL A 76 5.00 29.63 -18.28
C VAL A 76 5.43 29.95 -16.85
N SER A 77 6.65 30.46 -16.73
CA SER A 77 7.12 31.04 -15.46
C SER A 77 6.52 32.43 -15.26
N GLY A 78 6.12 32.70 -14.02
CA GLY A 78 5.52 33.99 -13.72
C GLY A 78 4.83 34.01 -12.36
N GLN A 79 3.93 34.96 -12.16
CA GLN A 79 3.17 35.13 -10.91
C GLN A 79 1.70 34.77 -11.12
N LEU A 80 1.15 33.95 -10.22
CA LEU A 80 -0.25 33.58 -10.22
C LEU A 80 -1.12 34.78 -9.81
N ARG A 81 -1.90 35.28 -10.74
CA ARG A 81 -2.71 36.55 -10.52
C ARG A 81 -4.13 36.27 -10.10
N GLN A 82 -4.70 35.20 -10.62
CA GLN A 82 -6.10 34.85 -10.33
C GLN A 82 -6.24 33.33 -10.30
N ILE A 83 -7.01 32.85 -9.34
CA ILE A 83 -7.52 31.48 -9.30
C ILE A 83 -9.03 31.61 -9.41
N LEU A 84 -9.64 30.98 -10.40
CA LEU A 84 -11.05 31.10 -10.76
C LEU A 84 -11.89 29.93 -10.28
N VAL A 85 -11.25 28.95 -9.62
CA VAL A 85 -11.87 27.73 -9.11
C VAL A 85 -11.52 27.53 -7.64
N SER A 86 -12.34 26.77 -6.92
CA SER A 86 -12.15 26.43 -5.52
C SER A 86 -12.00 24.92 -5.34
N GLU A 87 -11.38 24.50 -4.23
CA GLU A 87 -11.37 23.08 -3.86
C GLU A 87 -12.80 22.55 -3.69
N GLY A 88 -13.04 21.33 -4.19
CA GLY A 88 -14.36 20.71 -4.23
C GLY A 88 -15.22 21.14 -5.41
N GLN A 89 -14.84 22.16 -6.18
CA GLN A 89 -15.58 22.60 -7.35
C GLN A 89 -15.45 21.61 -8.51
N ARG A 90 -16.59 21.27 -9.14
CA ARG A 90 -16.62 20.49 -10.38
C ARG A 90 -16.35 21.41 -11.57
N VAL A 91 -15.38 21.05 -12.38
CA VAL A 91 -14.96 21.79 -13.58
C VAL A 91 -15.19 20.95 -14.84
N LYS A 92 -15.51 21.65 -15.94
CA LYS A 92 -15.65 21.06 -17.27
C LYS A 92 -14.30 21.09 -18.02
N GLU A 93 -14.16 20.25 -19.02
CA GLU A 93 -13.05 20.34 -19.95
C GLU A 93 -13.00 21.71 -20.63
N ASN A 94 -11.81 22.30 -20.76
CA ASN A 94 -11.54 23.64 -21.31
C ASN A 94 -12.07 24.81 -20.44
N GLU A 95 -12.57 24.57 -19.23
CA GLU A 95 -12.91 25.64 -18.28
C GLU A 95 -11.65 26.34 -17.77
N ILE A 96 -11.70 27.67 -17.61
CA ILE A 96 -10.54 28.45 -17.16
C ILE A 96 -10.36 28.21 -15.65
N LEU A 97 -9.15 27.80 -15.26
CA LEU A 97 -8.81 27.46 -13.88
C LEU A 97 -8.11 28.61 -13.15
N PHE A 98 -7.09 29.14 -13.78
CA PHE A 98 -6.27 30.21 -13.21
C PHE A 98 -5.61 31.05 -14.31
N ALA A 99 -5.09 32.20 -13.91
CA ALA A 99 -4.38 33.12 -14.79
C ALA A 99 -3.00 33.45 -14.22
N VAL A 100 -1.98 33.30 -15.06
CA VAL A 100 -0.58 33.58 -14.75
C VAL A 100 -0.13 34.80 -15.52
N GLN A 101 0.48 35.75 -14.82
CA GLN A 101 1.21 36.83 -15.44
C GLN A 101 2.62 36.35 -15.75
N GLN A 102 2.92 36.23 -17.04
CA GLN A 102 4.25 35.77 -17.49
C GLN A 102 5.35 36.69 -16.99
N ASP A 103 6.43 36.12 -16.49
CA ASP A 103 7.66 36.87 -16.20
C ASP A 103 8.40 37.14 -17.50
N THR A 104 8.48 38.42 -17.87
CA THR A 104 9.18 38.89 -19.07
C THR A 104 10.60 39.33 -18.77
N SER A 105 11.10 39.16 -17.54
CA SER A 105 12.45 39.60 -17.16
C SER A 105 13.54 38.91 -18.00
N GLY A 106 13.42 37.60 -18.21
CA GLY A 106 14.32 36.84 -19.08
C GLY A 106 14.30 37.29 -20.55
N GLN A 107 13.13 37.70 -21.07
CA GLN A 107 13.02 38.23 -22.44
C GLN A 107 13.70 39.60 -22.56
N LYS A 108 13.50 40.47 -21.58
CA LYS A 108 14.17 41.79 -21.55
C LYS A 108 15.70 41.66 -21.47
N GLU A 109 16.18 40.73 -20.67
CA GLU A 109 17.62 40.45 -20.59
C GLU A 109 18.17 39.90 -21.92
N LEU A 110 17.44 38.99 -22.56
CA LEU A 110 17.79 38.46 -23.88
C LEU A 110 17.85 39.57 -24.94
N GLU A 111 16.85 40.47 -24.99
CA GLU A 111 16.81 41.63 -25.90
C GLU A 111 17.99 42.58 -25.62
N ALA A 112 18.31 42.83 -24.35
CA ALA A 112 19.44 43.64 -23.97
C ALA A 112 20.79 43.04 -24.42
N ARG A 113 20.99 41.71 -24.26
CA ARG A 113 22.17 41.01 -24.73
C ARG A 113 22.29 40.97 -26.25
N GLN A 114 21.15 40.77 -26.95
CA GLN A 114 21.11 40.83 -28.41
C GLN A 114 21.49 42.22 -28.93
N SER A 115 20.99 43.27 -28.27
CA SER A 115 21.32 44.65 -28.61
C SER A 115 22.83 44.94 -28.39
N GLU A 116 23.44 44.40 -27.34
CA GLU A 116 24.84 44.53 -27.06
C GLU A 116 25.72 43.83 -28.12
N VAL A 117 25.32 42.61 -28.55
CA VAL A 117 25.99 41.89 -29.66
C VAL A 117 25.92 42.69 -30.95
N GLN A 118 24.77 43.31 -31.26
CA GLN A 118 24.63 44.17 -32.44
C GLN A 118 25.52 45.42 -32.36
N ARG A 119 25.62 46.09 -31.19
CA ARG A 119 26.47 47.24 -30.99
C ARG A 119 27.96 46.89 -31.17
N THR A 120 28.46 45.84 -30.51
CA THR A 120 29.84 45.40 -30.65
C THR A 120 30.18 44.90 -32.03
N ARG A 121 29.22 44.32 -32.77
CA ARG A 121 29.37 43.95 -34.18
C ARG A 121 29.61 45.16 -35.06
N LEU A 122 28.84 46.24 -34.91
CA LEU A 122 29.03 47.49 -35.64
C LEU A 122 30.38 48.15 -35.31
N GLU A 123 30.80 48.11 -34.03
CA GLU A 123 32.12 48.61 -33.61
C GLU A 123 33.28 47.79 -34.26
N LEU A 124 33.12 46.44 -34.32
CA LEU A 124 34.08 45.58 -34.99
C LEU A 124 34.15 45.88 -36.47
N GLN A 125 33.01 46.02 -37.13
CA GLN A 125 32.98 46.37 -38.58
C GLN A 125 33.64 47.71 -38.87
N ALA A 126 33.37 48.74 -38.04
CA ALA A 126 34.01 50.04 -38.19
C ALA A 126 35.52 49.98 -38.00
N ALA A 127 35.99 49.21 -37.02
CA ALA A 127 37.43 49.01 -36.78
C ALA A 127 38.11 48.23 -37.92
N GLU A 128 37.43 47.19 -38.46
CA GLU A 128 37.88 46.43 -39.60
C GLU A 128 38.01 47.26 -40.86
N GLU A 129 37.00 48.08 -41.21
CA GLU A 129 37.05 49.01 -42.34
C GLU A 129 38.12 50.07 -42.21
N ASN A 130 38.38 50.55 -40.94
CA ASN A 130 39.43 51.48 -40.68
C ASN A 130 40.82 50.82 -40.89
N LEU A 131 41.01 49.63 -40.40
CA LEU A 131 42.27 48.86 -40.58
C LEU A 131 42.51 48.54 -42.05
N GLU A 132 41.47 48.10 -42.81
CA GLU A 132 41.58 47.84 -44.23
C GLU A 132 41.96 49.07 -45.05
N ARG A 133 41.31 50.21 -44.78
CA ARG A 133 41.65 51.47 -45.42
C ARG A 133 43.09 51.86 -45.20
N ARG A 134 43.64 51.66 -43.99
CA ARG A 134 45.02 51.95 -43.64
C ARG A 134 46.04 50.99 -44.27
N LYS A 135 45.64 49.73 -44.43
CA LYS A 135 46.47 48.71 -45.13
C LYS A 135 46.65 49.03 -46.62
N ILE A 136 45.64 49.62 -47.28
CA ILE A 136 45.68 50.01 -48.68
C ILE A 136 46.61 51.17 -48.89
N VAL A 137 46.74 52.13 -47.94
CA VAL A 137 47.54 53.36 -48.09
C VAL A 137 48.68 53.38 -47.06
N LYS A 138 49.39 52.26 -46.91
CA LYS A 138 50.35 51.96 -45.85
C LYS A 138 51.50 53.01 -45.73
N ASP A 139 51.87 53.63 -46.84
CA ASP A 139 53.01 54.56 -46.92
C ASP A 139 52.65 56.01 -46.48
N LEU A 140 51.40 56.34 -46.26
CA LEU A 140 50.94 57.67 -45.86
C LEU A 140 50.77 57.85 -44.35
N PHE A 141 50.76 56.77 -43.57
CA PHE A 141 50.52 56.82 -42.11
C PHE A 141 51.77 56.37 -41.33
N SER A 142 51.95 56.92 -40.12
CA SER A 142 53.04 56.53 -39.25
C SER A 142 52.85 55.08 -38.73
N GLN A 143 53.94 54.42 -38.37
CA GLN A 143 53.92 53.06 -37.83
C GLN A 143 53.05 52.96 -36.55
N THR A 144 53.09 53.95 -35.70
CA THR A 144 52.32 54.06 -34.45
C THR A 144 50.81 54.16 -34.73
N GLU A 145 50.38 54.79 -35.81
CA GLU A 145 48.99 54.91 -36.17
C GLU A 145 48.44 53.60 -36.80
N ASN A 146 49.27 52.83 -37.51
CA ASN A 146 48.91 51.52 -38.01
C ASN A 146 48.77 50.50 -36.85
N GLU A 147 49.70 50.50 -35.90
CA GLU A 147 49.64 49.69 -34.69
C GLU A 147 48.40 49.98 -33.85
N LYS A 148 48.03 51.29 -33.74
CA LYS A 148 46.80 51.68 -33.06
C LYS A 148 45.55 51.11 -33.71
N ALA A 149 45.44 51.17 -35.05
CA ALA A 149 44.30 50.62 -35.77
C ALA A 149 44.21 49.11 -35.61
N GLU A 150 45.32 48.39 -35.63
CA GLU A 150 45.37 46.96 -35.34
C GLU A 150 44.90 46.64 -33.90
N ASN A 151 45.39 47.38 -32.91
CA ASN A 151 44.98 47.22 -31.53
C ASN A 151 43.50 47.54 -31.30
N ASP A 152 42.93 48.53 -32.02
CA ASP A 152 41.53 48.90 -31.95
C ASP A 152 40.67 47.77 -32.56
N TYR A 153 41.10 47.19 -33.69
CA TYR A 153 40.44 46.02 -34.26
C TYR A 153 40.45 44.81 -33.29
N GLN A 154 41.61 44.48 -32.73
CA GLN A 154 41.73 43.38 -31.78
C GLN A 154 40.84 43.58 -30.54
N ARG A 155 40.75 44.78 -30.00
CA ARG A 155 39.86 45.13 -28.89
C ARG A 155 38.39 44.98 -29.27
N ALA A 156 37.97 45.49 -30.41
CA ALA A 156 36.60 45.35 -30.93
C ALA A 156 36.23 43.90 -31.18
N LYS A 157 37.14 43.09 -31.70
CA LYS A 157 36.94 41.66 -31.89
C LYS A 157 36.75 40.90 -30.58
N LEU A 158 37.59 41.14 -29.58
CA LEU A 158 37.44 40.53 -28.24
C LEU A 158 36.11 40.93 -27.59
N ALA A 159 35.69 42.21 -27.72
CA ALA A 159 34.44 42.71 -27.18
C ALA A 159 33.24 42.01 -27.82
N PHE A 160 33.24 41.82 -29.15
CA PHE A 160 32.22 41.11 -29.90
C PHE A 160 32.15 39.63 -29.50
N ASP A 161 33.30 38.94 -29.41
CA ASP A 161 33.35 37.52 -29.05
C ASP A 161 32.84 37.33 -27.59
N ALA A 162 33.17 38.20 -26.66
CA ALA A 162 32.69 38.17 -25.30
C ALA A 162 31.16 38.39 -25.22
N ALA A 163 30.63 39.38 -25.93
CA ALA A 163 29.18 39.65 -25.97
C ALA A 163 28.42 38.46 -26.57
N ARG A 164 28.98 37.85 -27.63
CA ARG A 164 28.38 36.65 -28.24
C ARG A 164 28.38 35.45 -27.31
N GLN A 165 29.46 35.20 -26.59
CA GLN A 165 29.51 34.13 -25.58
C GLN A 165 28.46 34.32 -24.48
N GLN A 166 28.32 35.56 -23.95
CA GLN A 166 27.31 35.88 -22.94
C GLN A 166 25.90 35.64 -23.45
N LEU A 167 25.58 35.98 -24.71
CA LEU A 167 24.29 35.69 -25.32
C LEU A 167 24.04 34.18 -25.41
N THR A 168 25.03 33.40 -25.86
CA THR A 168 24.90 31.94 -25.97
C THR A 168 24.65 31.29 -24.63
N LEU A 169 25.36 31.70 -23.58
CA LEU A 169 25.14 31.23 -22.21
C LEU A 169 23.73 31.55 -21.69
N LEU A 170 23.22 32.72 -22.02
CA LEU A 170 21.84 33.09 -21.64
C LEU A 170 20.80 32.28 -22.42
N GLU A 171 21.01 32.05 -23.71
CA GLU A 171 20.15 31.21 -24.56
C GLU A 171 20.13 29.78 -24.07
N ASP A 172 21.27 29.20 -23.65
CA ASP A 172 21.37 27.88 -23.03
C ASP A 172 20.61 27.81 -21.70
N THR A 173 20.77 28.85 -20.86
CA THR A 173 20.11 28.95 -19.55
C THR A 173 18.57 29.04 -19.69
N LEU A 174 18.10 29.73 -20.73
CA LEU A 174 16.68 29.88 -21.04
C LEU A 174 16.10 28.69 -21.83
N GLY A 175 16.92 27.68 -22.17
CA GLY A 175 16.50 26.51 -22.94
C GLY A 175 16.19 26.81 -24.42
N LEU A 176 16.68 27.94 -24.95
CA LEU A 176 16.41 28.37 -26.32
C LEU A 176 17.40 27.78 -27.35
N ALA A 177 18.48 27.13 -26.90
CA ALA A 177 19.55 26.58 -27.74
C ALA A 177 19.14 25.34 -28.55
N ALA A 178 17.97 24.76 -28.34
CA ALA A 178 17.58 23.44 -28.91
C ALA A 178 16.90 23.48 -30.27
N THR A 179 16.90 24.61 -31.00
CA THR A 179 16.30 24.66 -32.37
C THR A 179 17.27 25.11 -33.44
N LYS A 180 18.33 24.32 -33.63
CA LYS A 180 19.21 24.47 -34.82
C LYS A 180 18.69 23.81 -36.11
N ASN A 181 17.41 23.36 -36.13
CA ASN A 181 16.79 22.91 -37.36
C ASN A 181 15.43 23.59 -37.57
N GLY A 182 15.49 24.68 -38.31
CA GLY A 182 14.46 25.12 -39.24
C GLY A 182 13.08 25.47 -38.67
N ARG A 183 12.93 26.70 -38.18
CA ARG A 183 11.88 27.61 -38.66
C ARG A 183 12.11 29.02 -38.10
N LYS A 184 12.56 29.92 -38.98
CA LYS A 184 12.36 31.34 -38.83
C LYS A 184 10.87 31.61 -38.68
N GLN A 185 10.46 32.18 -37.58
CA GLN A 185 9.44 33.23 -37.51
C GLN A 185 9.25 33.63 -36.05
N VAL A 186 10.11 34.51 -35.55
CA VAL A 186 9.63 35.53 -34.65
C VAL A 186 9.75 36.81 -35.41
N THR A 187 8.69 37.18 -36.12
CA THR A 187 8.57 38.45 -36.81
C THR A 187 8.67 39.56 -35.79
N ALA A 188 9.66 40.43 -36.03
CA ALA A 188 9.79 41.73 -35.46
C ALA A 188 8.52 42.57 -35.75
N ASN A 189 7.56 42.57 -34.82
CA ASN A 189 6.49 43.54 -34.70
C ASN A 189 5.93 43.54 -33.27
N SER A 190 6.73 43.98 -32.32
CA SER A 190 6.21 44.28 -30.99
C SER A 190 6.84 45.52 -30.35
N SER A 191 6.77 46.61 -31.08
CA SER A 191 6.78 47.92 -30.48
C SER A 191 5.32 48.42 -30.33
N LYS A 192 4.56 47.69 -29.48
CA LYS A 192 3.34 48.25 -28.86
C LYS A 192 2.90 47.34 -27.70
N SER A 193 3.07 47.87 -26.52
CA SER A 193 2.50 47.38 -25.26
C SER A 193 3.11 46.13 -24.72
N ALA A 194 4.02 46.30 -23.75
CA ALA A 194 4.16 45.35 -22.64
C ALA A 194 2.83 45.31 -21.86
N ARG A 195 1.75 44.92 -22.49
CA ARG A 195 0.58 44.38 -21.81
C ARG A 195 1.09 43.11 -21.18
N LEU A 196 1.22 43.12 -19.86
CA LEU A 196 1.42 41.94 -19.01
C LEU A 196 0.65 40.80 -19.64
N SER A 197 1.34 39.87 -20.25
CA SER A 197 0.70 38.79 -21.00
C SER A 197 0.08 37.85 -19.97
N MET A 198 -1.23 38.00 -19.78
CA MET A 198 -2.00 37.10 -18.92
C MET A 198 -2.28 35.82 -19.70
N ILE A 199 -1.78 34.71 -19.19
CA ILE A 199 -2.00 33.39 -19.76
C ILE A 199 -3.02 32.67 -18.90
N TYR A 200 -4.13 32.26 -19.52
CA TYR A 200 -5.21 31.54 -18.88
C TYR A 200 -5.02 30.02 -19.05
N MET A 201 -4.91 29.32 -17.94
CA MET A 201 -4.83 27.87 -17.94
C MET A 201 -6.22 27.27 -17.90
N LYS A 202 -6.47 26.30 -18.80
CA LYS A 202 -7.73 25.58 -18.93
C LYS A 202 -7.62 24.16 -18.39
N ALA A 203 -8.77 23.64 -17.94
CA ALA A 203 -8.87 22.26 -17.49
C ALA A 203 -8.61 21.28 -18.65
N PRO A 204 -7.66 20.36 -18.51
CA PRO A 204 -7.36 19.36 -19.56
C PRO A 204 -8.44 18.27 -19.64
N LYS A 205 -9.24 18.10 -18.60
CA LYS A 205 -10.34 17.13 -18.50
C LYS A 205 -11.36 17.59 -17.48
N GLN A 206 -12.59 17.13 -17.63
CA GLN A 206 -13.62 17.33 -16.60
C GLN A 206 -13.30 16.56 -15.32
N GLY A 207 -13.68 17.10 -14.17
CA GLY A 207 -13.48 16.46 -12.86
C GLY A 207 -13.79 17.41 -11.71
N VAL A 208 -13.31 17.07 -10.53
CA VAL A 208 -13.43 17.89 -9.33
C VAL A 208 -12.02 18.38 -8.94
N VAL A 209 -11.87 19.63 -8.59
CA VAL A 209 -10.62 20.17 -8.04
C VAL A 209 -10.44 19.59 -6.63
N THR A 210 -9.52 18.65 -6.49
CA THR A 210 -9.33 17.94 -5.21
C THR A 210 -8.23 18.54 -4.35
N PHE A 211 -7.36 19.34 -4.94
CA PHE A 211 -6.26 19.97 -4.23
C PHE A 211 -5.82 21.26 -4.93
N LEU A 212 -5.59 22.31 -4.16
CA LEU A 212 -5.07 23.59 -4.61
C LEU A 212 -3.77 23.89 -3.87
N ASN A 213 -2.63 23.76 -4.58
CA ASN A 213 -1.30 23.85 -3.98
C ASN A 213 -0.74 25.26 -3.91
N LYS A 214 -1.26 26.19 -4.73
CA LYS A 214 -0.73 27.54 -4.88
C LYS A 214 -1.77 28.59 -4.56
N ALA A 215 -1.29 29.72 -3.97
CA ALA A 215 -2.11 30.89 -3.69
C ALA A 215 -1.91 32.02 -4.71
N VAL A 216 -2.88 32.91 -4.79
CA VAL A 216 -2.75 34.13 -5.60
C VAL A 216 -1.57 34.97 -5.11
N GLY A 217 -0.71 35.38 -6.04
CA GLY A 217 0.52 36.12 -5.75
C GLY A 217 1.77 35.27 -5.71
N GLU A 218 1.67 33.95 -5.60
CA GLU A 218 2.84 33.06 -5.65
C GLU A 218 3.46 32.97 -7.04
N SER A 219 4.78 32.76 -7.06
CA SER A 219 5.53 32.47 -8.29
C SER A 219 5.34 31.03 -8.70
N VAL A 220 5.09 30.82 -9.98
CA VAL A 220 5.01 29.52 -10.64
C VAL A 220 6.10 29.41 -11.68
N MET A 221 6.65 28.22 -11.85
CA MET A 221 7.68 27.93 -12.85
C MET A 221 7.07 27.12 -13.99
N ALA A 222 7.51 27.41 -15.20
CA ALA A 222 7.17 26.59 -16.35
C ALA A 222 7.66 25.16 -16.11
N THR A 223 6.78 24.17 -16.32
CA THR A 223 7.16 22.77 -16.24
C THR A 223 7.54 22.29 -17.65
N THR A 224 8.81 22.04 -17.86
CA THR A 224 9.31 21.22 -18.98
C THR A 224 9.23 19.75 -18.57
N GLU A 225 8.88 18.87 -19.51
CA GLU A 225 8.57 17.43 -19.31
C GLU A 225 9.65 16.59 -18.60
N SER A 226 10.83 17.17 -18.32
CA SER A 226 12.00 16.45 -17.81
C SER A 226 12.30 16.64 -16.32
N ALA A 227 11.55 17.45 -15.59
CA ALA A 227 11.83 17.71 -14.17
C ALA A 227 10.87 16.91 -13.30
N GLU A 228 11.39 16.17 -12.32
CA GLU A 228 10.60 15.66 -11.18
C GLU A 228 9.85 16.83 -10.53
N SER A 229 8.57 16.92 -10.86
CA SER A 229 7.77 18.13 -10.64
C SER A 229 6.91 18.03 -9.37
N THR A 230 7.30 17.20 -8.42
CA THR A 230 6.60 17.07 -7.13
C THR A 230 6.54 18.44 -6.42
N GLY A 231 5.31 18.92 -6.16
CA GLY A 231 5.07 20.20 -5.48
C GLY A 231 5.07 21.45 -6.39
N ARG A 232 5.16 21.28 -7.71
CA ARG A 232 5.08 22.38 -8.67
C ARG A 232 3.70 22.54 -9.31
N GLU A 233 2.83 21.55 -9.10
CA GLU A 233 1.43 21.62 -9.54
C GLU A 233 0.72 22.82 -8.90
N VAL A 234 -0.13 23.51 -9.66
CA VAL A 234 -0.96 24.60 -9.16
C VAL A 234 -2.21 24.01 -8.50
N LEU A 235 -2.82 23.02 -9.15
CA LEU A 235 -3.98 22.30 -8.63
C LEU A 235 -4.05 20.89 -9.22
N ILE A 236 -4.88 20.04 -8.60
CA ILE A 236 -5.15 18.67 -9.07
C ILE A 236 -6.64 18.53 -9.37
N ILE A 237 -6.95 18.03 -10.57
CA ILE A 237 -8.31 17.66 -10.98
C ILE A 237 -8.42 16.14 -10.95
N SER A 238 -9.45 15.64 -10.25
CA SER A 238 -9.66 14.21 -10.07
C SER A 238 -11.06 13.78 -10.51
N ASP A 239 -11.15 12.57 -11.03
CA ASP A 239 -12.44 11.89 -11.26
C ASP A 239 -12.88 11.25 -9.93
N THR A 240 -13.85 11.90 -9.27
CA THR A 240 -14.42 11.43 -8.00
C THR A 240 -15.67 10.58 -8.18
N ASP A 241 -16.15 10.39 -9.41
CA ASP A 241 -17.28 9.50 -9.68
C ASP A 241 -16.88 8.03 -9.57
N LYS A 242 -15.57 7.76 -9.71
CA LYS A 242 -14.96 6.46 -9.50
C LYS A 242 -13.81 6.60 -8.52
N MET A 243 -13.93 5.93 -7.40
CA MET A 243 -12.88 5.89 -6.40
C MET A 243 -12.26 4.50 -6.36
N MET A 244 -11.00 4.42 -6.02
CA MET A 244 -10.28 3.18 -5.78
C MET A 244 -9.66 3.19 -4.39
N VAL A 245 -9.58 2.02 -3.79
CA VAL A 245 -8.81 1.82 -2.57
C VAL A 245 -7.49 1.18 -2.96
N ARG A 246 -6.40 1.81 -2.61
CA ARG A 246 -5.07 1.25 -2.77
C ARG A 246 -4.65 0.60 -1.47
N SER A 247 -4.33 -0.68 -1.55
CA SER A 247 -3.88 -1.51 -0.45
C SER A 247 -2.55 -2.18 -0.77
N ARG A 248 -1.92 -2.76 0.25
CA ARG A 248 -0.69 -3.54 0.13
C ARG A 248 -1.01 -4.97 0.52
N ILE A 249 -0.70 -5.92 -0.34
CA ILE A 249 -0.86 -7.35 -0.08
C ILE A 249 0.53 -7.95 0.09
N LEU A 250 0.73 -8.73 1.14
CA LEU A 250 1.97 -9.45 1.35
C LEU A 250 2.16 -10.55 0.29
N GLU A 251 3.40 -10.85 -0.03
CA GLU A 251 3.75 -11.91 -0.99
C GLU A 251 3.10 -13.26 -0.62
N SER A 252 3.03 -13.59 0.68
CA SER A 252 2.37 -14.80 1.20
C SER A 252 0.91 -14.93 0.81
N ASP A 253 0.20 -13.80 0.68
CA ASP A 253 -1.24 -13.77 0.41
C ASP A 253 -1.56 -13.54 -1.08
N LEU A 254 -0.53 -13.26 -1.89
CA LEU A 254 -0.71 -12.96 -3.32
C LEU A 254 -1.38 -14.10 -4.09
N ALA A 255 -1.09 -15.34 -3.74
CA ALA A 255 -1.61 -16.52 -4.43
C ALA A 255 -3.15 -16.66 -4.34
N VAL A 256 -3.75 -16.10 -3.28
CA VAL A 256 -5.19 -16.23 -2.99
C VAL A 256 -6.02 -15.04 -3.49
N VAL A 257 -5.38 -13.96 -3.94
CA VAL A 257 -6.03 -12.75 -4.44
C VAL A 257 -6.02 -12.72 -5.97
N LYS A 258 -7.17 -12.48 -6.59
CA LYS A 258 -7.32 -12.45 -8.06
C LYS A 258 -7.98 -11.16 -8.52
N VAL A 259 -7.55 -10.69 -9.70
CA VAL A 259 -8.23 -9.57 -10.38
C VAL A 259 -9.67 -9.98 -10.70
N GLY A 260 -10.61 -9.07 -10.48
CA GLY A 260 -12.04 -9.31 -10.64
C GLY A 260 -12.74 -9.84 -9.39
N GLN A 261 -12.01 -10.19 -8.33
CA GLN A 261 -12.59 -10.67 -7.07
C GLN A 261 -13.36 -9.56 -6.36
N ALA A 262 -14.56 -9.91 -5.87
CA ALA A 262 -15.39 -8.98 -5.11
C ALA A 262 -14.79 -8.73 -3.72
N VAL A 263 -14.87 -7.48 -3.26
CA VAL A 263 -14.40 -7.06 -1.96
C VAL A 263 -15.46 -6.22 -1.26
N GLN A 264 -15.49 -6.32 0.06
CA GLN A 264 -16.28 -5.43 0.89
C GLN A 264 -15.33 -4.40 1.53
N ILE A 265 -15.65 -3.13 1.36
CA ILE A 265 -14.84 -2.00 1.80
C ILE A 265 -15.61 -1.24 2.86
N LYS A 266 -15.01 -1.07 4.02
CA LYS A 266 -15.53 -0.27 5.12
C LYS A 266 -14.62 0.94 5.30
N LEU A 267 -15.20 2.13 5.26
CA LEU A 267 -14.47 3.37 5.48
C LEU A 267 -14.54 3.75 6.96
N ASP A 268 -13.44 4.18 7.54
CA ASP A 268 -13.39 4.59 8.96
C ASP A 268 -14.35 5.76 9.23
N ALA A 269 -14.56 6.63 8.24
CA ALA A 269 -15.52 7.74 8.32
C ALA A 269 -16.99 7.28 8.29
N PHE A 270 -17.28 6.10 7.73
CA PHE A 270 -18.64 5.57 7.54
C PHE A 270 -18.71 4.09 7.92
N PRO A 271 -18.52 3.72 9.22
CA PRO A 271 -18.37 2.33 9.64
C PRO A 271 -19.62 1.48 9.40
N ASN A 272 -20.79 2.11 9.37
CA ASN A 272 -22.09 1.44 9.16
C ASN A 272 -22.51 1.35 7.69
N LYS A 273 -21.72 1.90 6.74
CA LYS A 273 -22.02 1.89 5.30
C LYS A 273 -20.93 1.10 4.55
N PRO A 274 -21.13 -0.22 4.35
CA PRO A 274 -20.20 -1.01 3.57
C PRO A 274 -20.34 -0.67 2.07
N TYR A 275 -19.21 -0.50 1.41
CA TYR A 275 -19.14 -0.30 -0.04
C TYR A 275 -18.71 -1.60 -0.71
N GLN A 276 -19.31 -1.90 -1.85
CA GLN A 276 -18.91 -3.02 -2.69
C GLN A 276 -17.86 -2.55 -3.68
N GLY A 277 -16.83 -3.36 -3.84
CA GLY A 277 -15.75 -3.10 -4.78
C GLY A 277 -15.28 -4.35 -5.48
N VAL A 278 -14.36 -4.19 -6.41
CA VAL A 278 -13.70 -5.30 -7.11
C VAL A 278 -12.21 -5.04 -7.19
N VAL A 279 -11.40 -6.08 -7.07
CA VAL A 279 -9.97 -6.01 -7.34
C VAL A 279 -9.76 -5.68 -8.82
N SER A 280 -9.28 -4.48 -9.12
CA SER A 280 -9.11 -4.01 -10.50
C SER A 280 -7.70 -4.28 -11.03
N ARG A 281 -6.70 -4.20 -10.17
CA ARG A 281 -5.31 -4.36 -10.55
C ARG A 281 -4.46 -4.84 -9.38
N ILE A 282 -3.54 -5.73 -9.66
CA ILE A 282 -2.44 -6.13 -8.76
C ILE A 282 -1.14 -5.75 -9.47
N SER A 283 -0.25 -5.05 -8.78
CA SER A 283 1.07 -4.69 -9.34
C SER A 283 1.85 -5.96 -9.68
N GLN A 284 2.52 -5.98 -10.82
CA GLN A 284 3.40 -7.08 -11.17
C GLN A 284 4.79 -6.97 -10.52
N GLN A 285 5.12 -5.77 -10.03
CA GLN A 285 6.36 -5.52 -9.31
C GLN A 285 6.07 -5.43 -7.81
N GLY A 286 6.76 -6.27 -7.03
CA GLY A 286 6.80 -6.17 -5.58
C GLY A 286 7.62 -4.98 -5.13
N VAL A 287 7.26 -4.42 -4.00
CA VAL A 287 7.98 -3.34 -3.32
C VAL A 287 8.45 -3.86 -1.99
N GLU A 288 9.75 -3.79 -1.76
CA GLU A 288 10.35 -4.17 -0.49
C GLU A 288 10.15 -3.06 0.55
N ASP A 289 9.63 -3.41 1.72
CA ASP A 289 9.58 -2.49 2.85
C ASP A 289 10.95 -2.47 3.54
N LYS A 290 11.65 -1.36 3.41
CA LYS A 290 13.00 -1.16 3.97
C LYS A 290 13.05 -1.31 5.49
N ALA A 291 11.93 -1.14 6.19
CA ALA A 291 11.85 -1.21 7.65
C ALA A 291 11.62 -2.63 8.16
N GLY A 292 10.98 -3.51 7.38
CA GLY A 292 10.54 -4.83 7.84
C GLY A 292 11.07 -6.01 7.02
N GLY A 293 11.72 -5.79 5.88
CA GLY A 293 12.21 -6.86 4.99
C GLY A 293 11.10 -7.67 4.32
N TYR A 294 9.86 -7.13 4.28
CA TYR A 294 8.72 -7.79 3.63
C TYR A 294 8.54 -7.26 2.22
N THR A 295 8.24 -8.16 1.29
CA THR A 295 7.78 -7.78 -0.05
C THR A 295 6.26 -7.67 -0.04
N TYR A 296 5.75 -6.55 -0.55
CA TYR A 296 4.32 -6.34 -0.74
C TYR A 296 4.01 -5.92 -2.18
N PHE A 297 2.79 -6.24 -2.60
CA PHE A 297 2.27 -5.89 -3.91
C PHE A 297 1.15 -4.86 -3.78
N VAL A 298 1.29 -3.76 -4.51
CA VAL A 298 0.26 -2.72 -4.53
C VAL A 298 -0.95 -3.23 -5.30
N THR A 299 -2.11 -3.18 -4.66
CA THR A 299 -3.38 -3.64 -5.24
C THR A 299 -4.39 -2.52 -5.20
N ASP A 300 -5.01 -2.25 -6.34
CA ASP A 300 -6.05 -1.26 -6.52
C ASP A 300 -7.42 -1.95 -6.62
N MET A 301 -8.37 -1.51 -5.81
CA MET A 301 -9.74 -2.01 -5.73
C MET A 301 -10.70 -0.89 -6.08
N LEU A 302 -11.45 -1.06 -7.15
CA LEU A 302 -12.37 -0.04 -7.66
C LEU A 302 -13.70 -0.08 -6.92
N ILE A 303 -14.15 1.08 -6.45
CA ILE A 303 -15.51 1.31 -5.92
C ILE A 303 -16.22 2.39 -6.72
N LYS A 304 -17.55 2.34 -6.77
CA LYS A 304 -18.37 3.40 -7.33
C LYS A 304 -18.77 4.36 -6.21
N ASN A 305 -18.59 5.66 -6.44
CA ASN A 305 -18.95 6.70 -5.48
C ASN A 305 -20.06 7.62 -6.01
N PRO A 306 -21.31 7.16 -6.06
CA PRO A 306 -22.40 7.91 -6.67
C PRO A 306 -22.75 9.22 -5.94
N ASP A 307 -22.56 9.25 -4.61
CA ASP A 307 -23.03 10.37 -3.78
C ASP A 307 -21.89 11.31 -3.35
N LEU A 308 -20.67 11.13 -3.85
CA LEU A 308 -19.47 11.89 -3.48
C LEU A 308 -19.15 11.89 -1.96
N ASP A 309 -19.69 10.94 -1.21
CA ASP A 309 -19.43 10.79 0.23
C ASP A 309 -17.97 10.34 0.47
N VAL A 310 -17.47 9.52 -0.43
CA VAL A 310 -16.11 8.97 -0.35
C VAL A 310 -15.12 10.01 -0.86
N ARG A 311 -14.18 10.40 -0.01
CA ARG A 311 -13.15 11.39 -0.33
C ARG A 311 -11.76 10.75 -0.42
N ALA A 312 -10.89 11.39 -1.20
CA ALA A 312 -9.49 10.98 -1.28
C ALA A 312 -8.82 11.03 0.11
N GLN A 313 -7.85 10.13 0.31
CA GLN A 313 -7.07 9.96 1.55
C GLN A 313 -7.83 9.41 2.75
N MET A 314 -9.12 9.05 2.64
CA MET A 314 -9.81 8.31 3.69
C MET A 314 -9.15 6.94 3.89
N ASN A 315 -9.08 6.48 5.14
CA ASN A 315 -8.68 5.12 5.44
C ASN A 315 -9.83 4.16 5.20
N ALA A 316 -9.48 2.97 4.74
CA ALA A 316 -10.42 1.91 4.45
C ALA A 316 -9.92 0.58 4.99
N SER A 317 -10.82 -0.18 5.57
CA SER A 317 -10.66 -1.59 5.91
C SER A 317 -11.34 -2.43 4.80
N ILE A 318 -10.62 -3.40 4.27
CA ILE A 318 -11.07 -4.22 3.15
C ILE A 318 -11.20 -5.66 3.63
N GLU A 319 -12.37 -6.25 3.42
CA GLU A 319 -12.64 -7.66 3.66
C GLU A 319 -12.74 -8.36 2.30
N LEU A 320 -11.80 -9.23 2.03
CA LEU A 320 -11.70 -9.98 0.79
C LEU A 320 -11.96 -11.45 1.09
N LEU A 321 -13.07 -11.98 0.57
CA LEU A 321 -13.41 -13.39 0.71
C LEU A 321 -12.46 -14.24 -0.13
N VAL A 322 -11.57 -14.97 0.53
CA VAL A 322 -10.56 -15.83 -0.11
C VAL A 322 -11.11 -17.20 -0.45
N ALA A 323 -11.82 -17.80 0.51
CA ALA A 323 -12.43 -19.12 0.35
C ALA A 323 -13.72 -19.21 1.17
N GLU A 324 -14.71 -19.93 0.64
CA GLU A 324 -15.95 -20.24 1.32
C GLU A 324 -16.30 -21.69 1.06
N HIS A 325 -16.45 -22.49 2.11
CA HIS A 325 -16.97 -23.83 2.07
C HIS A 325 -18.31 -23.86 2.81
N LYS A 326 -19.38 -24.21 2.10
CA LYS A 326 -20.74 -24.18 2.65
C LYS A 326 -21.14 -25.53 3.21
N ASN A 327 -21.85 -25.51 4.34
CA ASN A 327 -22.44 -26.68 4.98
C ASN A 327 -21.44 -27.81 5.25
N VAL A 328 -20.21 -27.45 5.70
CA VAL A 328 -19.14 -28.40 6.04
C VAL A 328 -19.10 -28.69 7.53
N LEU A 329 -18.58 -29.87 7.89
CA LEU A 329 -18.33 -30.22 9.29
C LEU A 329 -17.18 -29.34 9.81
N ALA A 330 -17.40 -28.66 10.91
CA ALA A 330 -16.41 -27.75 11.48
C ALA A 330 -16.33 -27.86 13.00
N LEU A 331 -15.14 -27.60 13.51
CA LEU A 331 -14.84 -27.47 14.94
C LEU A 331 -14.27 -26.06 15.22
N PRO A 332 -14.51 -25.54 16.43
CA PRO A 332 -13.79 -24.36 16.89
C PRO A 332 -12.26 -24.59 16.87
N ALA A 333 -11.50 -23.59 16.49
CA ALA A 333 -10.04 -23.70 16.33
C ALA A 333 -9.32 -24.14 17.61
N ASN A 334 -9.85 -23.77 18.81
CA ASN A 334 -9.33 -24.15 20.12
C ASN A 334 -9.55 -25.65 20.47
N ALA A 335 -10.33 -26.40 19.69
CA ALA A 335 -10.53 -27.84 19.85
C ALA A 335 -9.56 -28.70 19.00
N VAL A 336 -8.74 -28.07 18.16
CA VAL A 336 -7.80 -28.77 17.27
C VAL A 336 -6.37 -28.38 17.60
N ALA A 337 -5.49 -29.34 17.82
CA ALA A 337 -4.05 -29.10 17.96
C ALA A 337 -3.27 -29.73 16.79
N THR A 338 -2.10 -29.20 16.52
CA THR A 338 -1.16 -29.79 15.58
C THR A 338 -0.03 -30.47 16.37
N LEU A 339 0.05 -31.81 16.26
CA LEU A 339 1.04 -32.62 16.94
C LEU A 339 1.83 -33.43 15.91
N ALA A 340 3.14 -33.30 15.94
CA ALA A 340 4.05 -34.00 14.99
C ALA A 340 3.62 -33.81 13.50
N GLY A 341 3.06 -32.64 13.16
CA GLY A 341 2.60 -32.33 11.79
C GLY A 341 1.19 -32.84 11.44
N HIS A 342 0.50 -33.48 12.38
CA HIS A 342 -0.88 -33.96 12.21
C HIS A 342 -1.85 -33.15 13.06
N SER A 343 -3.01 -32.82 12.49
CA SER A 343 -4.10 -32.21 13.25
C SER A 343 -4.81 -33.27 14.08
N VAL A 344 -5.00 -32.98 15.38
CA VAL A 344 -5.63 -33.94 16.33
C VAL A 344 -6.69 -33.24 17.15
N VAL A 345 -7.65 -34.01 17.62
CA VAL A 345 -8.69 -33.59 18.58
C VAL A 345 -8.65 -34.50 19.81
N GLU A 346 -8.94 -33.97 21.00
CA GLU A 346 -9.07 -34.74 22.24
C GLU A 346 -10.50 -35.23 22.38
N LEU A 347 -10.68 -36.56 22.53
CA LEU A 347 -11.99 -37.16 22.77
C LEU A 347 -12.33 -37.14 24.27
N PRO A 348 -13.62 -37.06 24.66
CA PRO A 348 -14.03 -37.18 26.05
C PRO A 348 -13.59 -38.49 26.66
N ARG A 349 -13.18 -38.46 27.92
CA ARG A 349 -12.73 -39.63 28.72
C ARG A 349 -13.78 -40.08 29.70
N ASN A 350 -13.85 -41.35 29.97
CA ASN A 350 -14.77 -41.93 30.93
C ASN A 350 -14.25 -41.84 32.38
N SER A 351 -12.95 -41.73 32.61
CA SER A 351 -12.33 -41.68 33.92
C SER A 351 -11.15 -40.71 33.99
N PRO A 352 -10.96 -40.06 35.19
CA PRO A 352 -9.78 -39.21 35.43
C PRO A 352 -8.43 -39.95 35.32
N SER A 353 -8.43 -41.23 35.49
CA SER A 353 -7.22 -42.08 35.44
C SER A 353 -6.88 -42.57 34.03
N GLU A 354 -7.75 -42.32 33.06
CA GLU A 354 -7.56 -42.67 31.66
C GLU A 354 -6.65 -41.65 30.97
N PRO A 355 -5.67 -42.04 30.20
CA PRO A 355 -4.82 -41.14 29.45
C PRO A 355 -5.66 -40.34 28.43
N PRO A 356 -5.20 -39.16 28.00
CA PRO A 356 -5.87 -38.41 26.93
C PRO A 356 -5.92 -39.22 25.63
N HIS A 357 -7.12 -39.31 25.02
CA HIS A 357 -7.29 -39.94 23.72
C HIS A 357 -7.28 -38.90 22.64
N TYR A 358 -6.25 -38.86 21.80
CA TYR A 358 -6.15 -38.02 20.64
C TYR A 358 -6.52 -38.78 19.39
N LYS A 359 -7.44 -38.21 18.61
CA LYS A 359 -7.82 -38.72 17.29
C LYS A 359 -7.24 -37.82 16.21
N SER A 360 -6.49 -38.40 15.28
CA SER A 360 -6.00 -37.68 14.13
C SER A 360 -7.15 -37.35 13.19
N ILE A 361 -7.17 -36.10 12.71
CA ILE A 361 -8.15 -35.60 11.76
C ILE A 361 -7.46 -34.99 10.54
N ARG A 362 -8.12 -35.05 9.40
CA ARG A 362 -7.74 -34.28 8.22
C ARG A 362 -8.54 -32.99 8.23
N THR A 363 -7.84 -31.88 8.14
CA THR A 363 -8.44 -30.56 8.13
C THR A 363 -8.51 -30.03 6.71
N GLY A 364 -9.58 -29.28 6.40
CA GLY A 364 -9.75 -28.52 5.18
C GLY A 364 -9.47 -27.04 5.39
N LEU A 365 -10.45 -26.21 5.09
CA LEU A 365 -10.34 -24.76 5.27
C LEU A 365 -10.19 -24.41 6.75
N THR A 366 -9.09 -23.75 7.08
CA THR A 366 -8.77 -23.32 8.45
C THR A 366 -8.89 -21.81 8.56
N THR A 367 -9.58 -21.37 9.60
CA THR A 367 -9.74 -19.95 9.97
C THR A 367 -9.38 -19.75 11.44
N ASP A 368 -9.31 -18.51 11.89
CA ASP A 368 -9.00 -18.18 13.29
C ASP A 368 -10.05 -18.73 14.29
N LEU A 369 -11.28 -18.90 13.85
CA LEU A 369 -12.39 -19.33 14.72
C LEU A 369 -12.80 -20.79 14.48
N TRP A 370 -12.71 -21.29 13.24
CA TRP A 370 -13.24 -22.58 12.82
C TRP A 370 -12.30 -23.31 11.90
N ILE A 371 -12.28 -24.62 12.06
CA ILE A 371 -11.50 -25.55 11.21
C ILE A 371 -12.46 -26.56 10.59
N GLU A 372 -12.45 -26.67 9.28
CA GLU A 372 -13.19 -27.68 8.54
C GLU A 372 -12.58 -29.07 8.75
N ILE A 373 -13.42 -30.09 8.89
CA ILE A 373 -13.06 -31.48 9.04
C ILE A 373 -13.42 -32.25 7.76
N LEU A 374 -12.43 -32.97 7.23
CA LEU A 374 -12.58 -33.79 6.00
C LEU A 374 -12.72 -35.29 6.28
N ASN A 375 -12.76 -35.70 7.56
CA ASN A 375 -12.82 -37.11 7.94
C ASN A 375 -14.25 -37.64 7.87
N ASP A 376 -14.42 -38.81 7.21
CA ASP A 376 -15.72 -39.52 7.10
C ASP A 376 -16.18 -40.16 8.42
N ASP A 377 -15.29 -40.33 9.39
CA ASP A 377 -15.52 -40.96 10.69
C ASP A 377 -15.81 -39.97 11.83
N MET A 378 -15.99 -38.67 11.50
CA MET A 378 -16.45 -37.62 12.41
C MET A 378 -17.81 -37.14 11.94
N ASN A 379 -18.84 -37.45 12.73
CA ASN A 379 -20.22 -37.06 12.41
C ASN A 379 -20.61 -35.74 13.11
N GLU A 380 -21.61 -35.09 12.59
CA GLU A 380 -22.28 -33.98 13.26
C GLU A 380 -22.76 -34.39 14.67
N GLY A 381 -22.49 -33.54 15.67
CA GLY A 381 -22.82 -33.82 17.06
C GLY A 381 -21.74 -34.62 17.82
N THR A 382 -20.67 -35.08 17.17
CA THR A 382 -19.56 -35.73 17.88
C THR A 382 -18.96 -34.74 18.88
N GLU A 383 -18.84 -35.13 20.14
CA GLU A 383 -18.24 -34.33 21.20
C GLU A 383 -16.73 -34.46 21.20
N VAL A 384 -16.04 -33.35 21.27
CA VAL A 384 -14.58 -33.23 21.46
C VAL A 384 -14.29 -32.22 22.54
N LEU A 385 -13.12 -32.24 23.09
CA LEU A 385 -12.72 -31.32 24.17
C LEU A 385 -11.89 -30.17 23.59
N GLU A 386 -12.10 -28.97 24.12
CA GLU A 386 -11.16 -27.87 23.91
C GLU A 386 -9.79 -28.23 24.48
N ILE A 387 -8.74 -28.01 23.70
CA ILE A 387 -7.39 -28.37 24.07
C ILE A 387 -6.77 -27.26 24.93
N ASP A 388 -6.36 -27.64 26.13
CA ASP A 388 -5.61 -26.78 27.02
C ASP A 388 -4.12 -26.85 26.67
N PHE A 389 -3.66 -25.94 25.83
CA PHE A 389 -2.26 -25.90 25.36
C PHE A 389 -1.24 -25.75 26.50
N ALA A 390 -1.63 -25.21 27.65
CA ALA A 390 -0.76 -25.08 28.82
C ALA A 390 -0.50 -26.43 29.52
N LYS A 391 -1.37 -27.42 29.30
CA LYS A 391 -1.28 -28.77 29.88
C LYS A 391 -0.86 -29.83 28.87
N LEU A 392 -0.58 -29.44 27.65
CA LEU A 392 -0.12 -30.36 26.61
C LEU A 392 1.29 -30.86 26.96
N ASP A 393 1.35 -32.08 27.48
CA ASP A 393 2.62 -32.73 27.83
C ASP A 393 3.27 -33.31 26.56
N LEU A 394 4.04 -32.44 25.88
CA LEU A 394 4.73 -32.73 24.61
C LEU A 394 5.65 -33.98 24.72
N ALA A 395 6.12 -34.29 25.95
CA ALA A 395 7.00 -35.46 26.18
C ALA A 395 6.25 -36.81 26.08
N ARG A 396 4.95 -36.84 26.44
CA ARG A 396 4.13 -38.08 26.34
C ARG A 396 3.60 -38.34 24.95
N LEU A 397 3.61 -37.37 24.09
CA LEU A 397 3.13 -37.46 22.69
C LEU A 397 4.21 -37.98 21.73
N ALA A 398 5.50 -37.87 22.13
CA ALA A 398 6.61 -38.46 21.39
C ALA A 398 6.68 -39.99 21.51
N ASP A 399 6.03 -40.57 22.53
CA ASP A 399 6.06 -42.00 22.82
C ASP A 399 4.99 -42.85 22.09
N GLY A 400 4.44 -42.37 20.99
CA GLY A 400 3.78 -43.25 20.02
C GLY A 400 2.38 -43.82 20.36
N THR A 401 1.59 -43.16 21.23
CA THR A 401 0.17 -43.55 21.48
C THR A 401 -0.83 -42.89 20.51
N LEU A 402 -0.43 -42.68 19.26
CA LEU A 402 -1.37 -42.51 18.17
C LEU A 402 -1.92 -43.89 17.82
N SER A 403 -3.16 -44.19 18.14
CA SER A 403 -3.81 -45.45 17.86
C SER A 403 -3.61 -45.85 16.40
N GLU A 404 -3.24 -47.11 16.17
CA GLU A 404 -2.82 -47.74 14.91
C GLU A 404 -3.80 -47.69 13.72
N THR A 405 -4.80 -46.84 13.73
CA THR A 405 -5.80 -46.73 12.65
C THR A 405 -5.25 -46.07 11.38
N THR A 406 -4.05 -45.47 11.41
CA THR A 406 -3.48 -44.74 10.27
C THR A 406 -2.51 -45.55 9.40
N ARG A 407 -2.20 -46.81 9.76
CA ARG A 407 -1.21 -47.63 9.01
C ARG A 407 -1.76 -48.39 7.80
N LYS A 408 -3.01 -48.17 7.38
CA LYS A 408 -3.60 -48.97 6.28
C LYS A 408 -3.87 -48.21 4.97
N HIS A 409 -3.31 -47.05 4.73
CA HIS A 409 -3.42 -46.43 3.39
C HIS A 409 -2.15 -45.64 3.04
N GLU A 410 -1.02 -46.32 2.93
CA GLU A 410 0.04 -45.88 2.02
C GLU A 410 -0.22 -46.54 0.64
N PRO A 411 -0.39 -45.79 -0.43
CA PRO A 411 -0.36 -46.37 -1.77
C PRO A 411 1.10 -46.75 -2.06
N SER A 412 1.34 -48.04 -2.23
CA SER A 412 2.60 -48.57 -2.71
C SER A 412 2.99 -47.88 -4.02
N SER A 413 4.01 -47.05 -3.99
CA SER A 413 4.72 -46.61 -5.18
C SER A 413 5.51 -47.77 -5.74
N THR A 414 4.93 -48.52 -6.64
CA THR A 414 5.67 -49.41 -7.55
C THR A 414 6.38 -48.52 -8.56
N SER A 415 7.70 -48.50 -8.40
CA SER A 415 8.63 -48.16 -9.46
C SER A 415 8.46 -49.12 -10.63
N LYS A 416 8.32 -48.60 -11.84
CA LYS A 416 8.85 -49.25 -13.06
C LYS A 416 9.07 -48.19 -14.13
N GLU A 417 10.34 -48.22 -14.58
CA GLU A 417 10.94 -47.73 -15.82
C GLU A 417 10.91 -46.25 -16.09
#